data_ae4a7bc092a665ad36d3f99b0e8d0582
#
_entry.id   ae4a7bc092a665ad36d3f99b0e8d0582
#
_cell.length_a   1.000
_cell.length_b   1.000
_cell.length_c   1.000
_cell.angle_alpha   90.00
_cell.angle_beta   90.00
_cell.angle_gamma   90.00
#
_symmetry.space_group_name_H-M   'P 1'
#
loop_
_entity.id
_entity.type
_entity.pdbx_description
1 polymer ?
#
loop_
_entity_poly.entity_id
_entity_poly.type
_entity_poly.pdbx_seq_one_letter_code
_entity_poly.pdbx_strand_id
1 'polypeptide(L)'
;MSKFVADVDRVTVPPMDQYNQELINNVHPPDWVNPDPAPRYDLVVIGAGAAGLVTAAGAAIFGAKVALIEKHLMGGDCTIVGCVPSKAIIRSARVVADIQSAARYGNGTSDKINVDFAAVMERLRRVRAEISPNDSAKKFQQDYGVDVFFGEAKFASANTVSVAGKNLRFRKAAIATGSRATELAIDGLAEAGYLTNENVFELTERPDRLGVIGGGYIGCELAQTFRRLGSEVTLLQRGSRLLSRADDDAA
;
A
#
# COMPACT_ATOMS: atom_id res chain seq x y z
N MET A 1 6.57 7.92 -19.91
CA MET A 1 6.79 8.89 -18.82
C MET A 1 5.49 9.10 -18.10
N SER A 2 5.20 8.27 -17.10
CA SER A 2 4.11 8.54 -16.17
C SER A 2 4.50 9.77 -15.36
N LYS A 3 3.91 10.91 -15.71
CA LYS A 3 4.04 12.14 -14.93
C LYS A 3 3.21 12.01 -13.66
N PHE A 4 3.73 11.35 -12.64
CA PHE A 4 3.41 11.72 -11.28
C PHE A 4 4.18 13.01 -10.95
N VAL A 5 3.76 14.12 -11.54
CA VAL A 5 3.96 15.41 -10.91
C VAL A 5 2.92 15.46 -9.82
N ALA A 6 3.33 15.08 -8.62
CA ALA A 6 2.56 15.36 -7.43
C ALA A 6 2.33 16.88 -7.42
N ASP A 7 1.11 17.28 -7.67
CA ASP A 7 0.60 18.54 -7.20
C ASP A 7 0.70 18.43 -5.68
N VAL A 8 1.67 19.10 -5.07
CA VAL A 8 2.04 18.93 -3.65
C VAL A 8 0.88 19.33 -2.72
N ASP A 9 -0.18 19.91 -3.28
CA ASP A 9 -1.31 20.47 -2.54
C ASP A 9 -2.56 19.56 -2.53
N ARG A 10 -2.56 18.40 -3.21
CA ARG A 10 -3.74 17.54 -3.18
C ARG A 10 -3.38 16.06 -3.32
N VAL A 11 -3.38 15.39 -2.18
CA VAL A 11 -3.24 13.92 -2.15
C VAL A 11 -4.53 13.30 -2.70
N THR A 12 -4.39 12.43 -3.71
CA THR A 12 -5.53 11.71 -4.32
C THR A 12 -5.23 10.22 -4.41
N VAL A 13 -6.25 9.40 -4.24
CA VAL A 13 -6.22 7.95 -4.42
C VAL A 13 -7.37 7.55 -5.34
N PRO A 14 -7.12 7.34 -6.63
CA PRO A 14 -8.17 7.01 -7.58
C PRO A 14 -8.79 5.61 -7.34
N PRO A 15 -10.08 5.45 -7.70
CA PRO A 15 -11.06 6.51 -7.95
C PRO A 15 -11.43 7.25 -6.66
N MET A 16 -11.67 8.56 -6.74
CA MET A 16 -12.04 9.37 -5.57
C MET A 16 -13.51 9.15 -5.20
N ASP A 17 -13.78 8.02 -4.55
CA ASP A 17 -15.07 7.72 -3.95
C ASP A 17 -15.07 8.02 -2.43
N GLN A 18 -16.19 7.75 -1.77
CA GLN A 18 -16.36 7.98 -0.33
C GLN A 18 -15.31 7.22 0.51
N TYR A 19 -14.92 6.01 0.12
CA TYR A 19 -13.98 5.18 0.86
C TYR A 19 -12.54 5.71 0.74
N ASN A 20 -12.14 6.11 -0.46
CA ASN A 20 -10.82 6.70 -0.67
C ASN A 20 -10.72 8.10 -0.06
N GLN A 21 -11.84 8.85 0.00
CA GLN A 21 -11.88 10.10 0.76
C GLN A 21 -11.73 9.85 2.28
N GLU A 22 -12.40 8.84 2.83
CA GLU A 22 -12.25 8.43 4.23
C GLU A 22 -10.81 7.97 4.53
N LEU A 23 -10.23 7.16 3.66
CA LEU A 23 -8.84 6.75 3.76
C LEU A 23 -7.92 7.96 3.90
N ILE A 24 -8.02 8.93 2.96
CA ILE A 24 -7.19 10.14 2.95
C ILE A 24 -7.40 10.93 4.25
N ASN A 25 -8.63 11.14 4.68
CA ASN A 25 -8.95 11.88 5.90
C ASN A 25 -8.30 11.25 7.15
N ASN A 26 -8.06 9.95 7.17
CA ASN A 26 -7.37 9.26 8.25
C ASN A 26 -5.85 9.35 8.13
N VAL A 27 -5.29 9.04 6.95
CA VAL A 27 -3.85 8.81 6.79
C VAL A 27 -3.08 10.01 6.24
N HIS A 28 -3.79 11.05 5.79
CA HIS A 28 -3.25 12.37 5.42
C HIS A 28 -4.35 13.41 5.53
N PRO A 29 -4.80 13.76 6.73
CA PRO A 29 -5.89 14.72 6.90
C PRO A 29 -5.57 16.04 6.19
N PRO A 30 -6.45 16.56 5.34
CA PRO A 30 -6.17 17.77 4.55
C PRO A 30 -6.06 19.05 5.41
N ASP A 31 -6.61 19.00 6.61
CA ASP A 31 -6.55 20.06 7.62
C ASP A 31 -5.47 19.84 8.69
N TRP A 32 -4.57 18.87 8.49
CA TRP A 32 -3.51 18.59 9.45
C TRP A 32 -2.53 19.74 9.59
N VAL A 33 -2.31 20.15 10.81
CA VAL A 33 -1.30 21.15 11.15
C VAL A 33 -0.13 20.46 11.84
N ASN A 34 1.04 20.54 11.23
CA ASN A 34 2.26 20.01 11.83
C ASN A 34 2.53 20.65 13.19
N PRO A 35 2.73 19.87 14.26
CA PRO A 35 2.95 20.39 15.60
C PRO A 35 4.24 21.21 15.66
N ASP A 36 4.38 22.02 16.73
CA ASP A 36 5.65 22.65 17.03
C ASP A 36 6.65 21.59 17.52
N PRO A 37 7.88 21.60 17.02
CA PRO A 37 8.87 20.60 17.38
C PRO A 37 9.19 20.64 18.88
N ALA A 38 9.31 19.46 19.49
CA ALA A 38 9.90 19.34 20.81
C ALA A 38 11.37 19.86 20.82
N PRO A 39 11.91 20.30 21.96
CA PRO A 39 13.31 20.77 22.04
C PRO A 39 14.32 19.73 21.51
N ARG A 40 14.04 18.45 21.70
CA ARG A 40 14.78 17.33 21.14
C ARG A 40 13.96 16.05 21.21
N TYR A 41 13.99 15.25 20.16
CA TYR A 41 13.42 13.92 20.10
C TYR A 41 14.46 12.85 20.48
N ASP A 42 14.03 11.78 21.12
CA ASP A 42 14.85 10.60 21.30
C ASP A 42 15.00 9.85 19.98
N LEU A 43 13.92 9.83 19.18
CA LEU A 43 13.88 9.19 17.88
C LEU A 43 13.08 10.03 16.88
N VAL A 44 13.66 10.24 15.70
CA VAL A 44 12.95 10.70 14.50
C VAL A 44 12.82 9.52 13.55
N VAL A 45 11.61 9.21 13.11
CA VAL A 45 11.31 8.16 12.14
C VAL A 45 10.92 8.81 10.82
N ILE A 46 11.62 8.48 9.74
CA ILE A 46 11.40 9.01 8.39
C ILE A 46 10.70 7.96 7.54
N GLY A 47 9.44 8.20 7.21
CA GLY A 47 8.53 7.29 6.52
C GLY A 47 7.57 6.62 7.50
N ALA A 48 6.27 6.76 7.25
CA ALA A 48 5.19 6.18 8.05
C ALA A 48 4.52 4.97 7.36
N GLY A 49 5.30 4.15 6.66
CA GLY A 49 4.89 2.81 6.25
C GLY A 49 4.95 1.82 7.41
N ALA A 50 4.72 0.53 7.17
CA ALA A 50 4.65 -0.51 8.21
C ALA A 50 5.86 -0.50 9.15
N ALA A 51 7.09 -0.37 8.62
CA ALA A 51 8.31 -0.32 9.42
C ALA A 51 8.35 0.93 10.30
N GLY A 52 8.01 2.10 9.73
CA GLY A 52 8.04 3.36 10.45
C GLY A 52 6.97 3.44 11.54
N LEU A 53 5.75 3.02 11.25
CA LEU A 53 4.65 2.99 12.22
C LEU A 53 4.97 2.10 13.42
N VAL A 54 5.45 0.86 13.17
CA VAL A 54 5.82 -0.06 14.26
C VAL A 54 7.00 0.49 15.08
N THR A 55 7.99 1.09 14.41
CA THR A 55 9.16 1.69 15.09
C THR A 55 8.74 2.86 15.95
N ALA A 56 7.90 3.76 15.44
CA ALA A 56 7.45 4.94 16.16
C ALA A 56 6.58 4.58 17.37
N ALA A 57 5.56 3.72 17.16
CA ALA A 57 4.69 3.26 18.24
C ALA A 57 5.47 2.49 19.31
N GLY A 58 6.35 1.54 18.89
CA GLY A 58 7.16 0.76 19.81
C GLY A 58 8.07 1.64 20.66
N ALA A 59 8.79 2.59 20.07
CA ALA A 59 9.64 3.50 20.82
C ALA A 59 8.82 4.38 21.79
N ALA A 60 7.68 4.88 21.35
CA ALA A 60 6.81 5.72 22.19
C ALA A 60 6.23 4.95 23.39
N ILE A 61 5.81 3.70 23.21
CA ILE A 61 5.31 2.83 24.28
C ILE A 61 6.39 2.63 25.37
N PHE A 62 7.67 2.58 24.98
CA PHE A 62 8.79 2.52 25.93
C PHE A 62 9.22 3.89 26.47
N GLY A 63 8.42 4.94 26.28
CA GLY A 63 8.61 6.26 26.88
C GLY A 63 9.53 7.20 26.10
N ALA A 64 9.94 6.86 24.87
CA ALA A 64 10.72 7.77 24.05
C ALA A 64 9.86 8.93 23.51
N LYS A 65 10.40 10.14 23.44
CA LYS A 65 9.79 11.23 22.66
C LYS A 65 10.11 11.04 21.19
N VAL A 66 9.07 10.76 20.40
CA VAL A 66 9.18 10.36 19.01
C VAL A 66 8.55 11.40 18.07
N ALA A 67 9.25 11.70 16.97
CA ALA A 67 8.66 12.36 15.80
C ALA A 67 8.57 11.35 14.64
N LEU A 68 7.44 11.31 13.96
CA LEU A 68 7.18 10.50 12.75
C LEU A 68 6.94 11.44 11.58
N ILE A 69 7.68 11.24 10.49
CA ILE A 69 7.59 12.10 9.30
C ILE A 69 7.07 11.26 8.14
N GLU A 70 6.04 11.74 7.45
CA GLU A 70 5.53 11.13 6.23
C GLU A 70 5.36 12.21 5.14
N LYS A 71 5.80 11.89 3.93
CA LYS A 71 5.67 12.83 2.82
C LYS A 71 4.36 12.69 2.04
N HIS A 72 3.68 11.53 2.17
CA HIS A 72 2.51 11.23 1.36
C HIS A 72 1.39 10.64 2.23
N LEU A 73 1.24 9.33 2.32
CA LEU A 73 0.15 8.64 3.02
C LEU A 73 0.71 7.73 4.11
N MET A 74 0.28 7.90 5.34
CA MET A 74 0.60 6.98 6.42
C MET A 74 0.01 5.58 6.12
N GLY A 75 0.64 4.52 6.66
CA GLY A 75 0.35 3.14 6.30
C GLY A 75 1.27 2.60 5.19
N GLY A 76 1.78 3.51 4.33
CA GLY A 76 2.69 3.17 3.23
C GLY A 76 2.13 2.10 2.29
N ASP A 77 3.01 1.37 1.62
CA ASP A 77 2.60 0.35 0.65
C ASP A 77 1.64 -0.68 1.27
N CYS A 78 1.87 -1.10 2.50
CA CYS A 78 1.06 -2.15 3.13
C CYS A 78 -0.43 -1.79 3.15
N THR A 79 -0.77 -0.62 3.64
CA THR A 79 -2.16 -0.18 3.78
C THR A 79 -2.73 0.34 2.46
N ILE A 80 -1.93 1.06 1.68
CA ILE A 80 -2.43 1.80 0.52
C ILE A 80 -2.44 0.94 -0.76
N VAL A 81 -1.31 0.28 -1.07
CA VAL A 81 -1.08 -0.39 -2.36
C VAL A 81 -0.46 -1.80 -2.22
N GLY A 82 -0.56 -2.42 -1.05
CA GLY A 82 0.08 -3.71 -0.75
C GLY A 82 -0.83 -4.69 -0.05
N CYS A 83 -0.48 -5.01 1.21
CA CYS A 83 -1.09 -6.12 1.95
C CYS A 83 -2.62 -6.00 2.11
N VAL A 84 -3.10 -4.82 2.49
CA VAL A 84 -4.54 -4.62 2.75
C VAL A 84 -5.36 -4.78 1.46
N PRO A 85 -5.11 -4.02 0.39
CA PRO A 85 -5.89 -4.17 -0.83
C PRO A 85 -5.68 -5.54 -1.49
N SER A 86 -4.46 -6.10 -1.49
CA SER A 86 -4.24 -7.42 -2.09
C SER A 86 -5.01 -8.52 -1.35
N LYS A 87 -5.01 -8.54 -0.02
CA LYS A 87 -5.75 -9.55 0.75
C LYS A 87 -7.27 -9.37 0.63
N ALA A 88 -7.74 -8.13 0.47
CA ALA A 88 -9.15 -7.87 0.22
C ALA A 88 -9.63 -8.46 -1.12
N ILE A 89 -8.89 -8.22 -2.22
CA ILE A 89 -9.26 -8.76 -3.54
C ILE A 89 -9.03 -10.28 -3.64
N ILE A 90 -7.95 -10.81 -3.04
CA ILE A 90 -7.67 -12.25 -2.97
C ILE A 90 -8.81 -12.98 -2.26
N ARG A 91 -9.35 -12.41 -1.17
CA ARG A 91 -10.48 -13.03 -0.44
C ARG A 91 -11.73 -13.10 -1.32
N SER A 92 -12.03 -12.06 -2.10
CA SER A 92 -13.15 -12.07 -3.05
C SER A 92 -12.93 -13.11 -4.15
N ALA A 93 -11.73 -13.17 -4.73
CA ALA A 93 -11.37 -14.14 -5.75
C ALA A 93 -11.43 -15.58 -5.24
N ARG A 94 -11.10 -15.81 -3.96
CA ARG A 94 -11.20 -17.14 -3.34
C ARG A 94 -12.64 -17.60 -3.24
N VAL A 95 -13.58 -16.72 -2.87
CA VAL A 95 -15.02 -17.06 -2.85
C VAL A 95 -15.48 -17.52 -4.22
N VAL A 96 -15.08 -16.85 -5.29
CA VAL A 96 -15.41 -17.28 -6.67
C VAL A 96 -14.88 -18.68 -6.95
N ALA A 97 -13.61 -18.95 -6.60
CA ALA A 97 -13.00 -20.26 -6.79
C ALA A 97 -13.67 -21.36 -5.94
N ASP A 98 -14.04 -21.04 -4.69
CA ASP A 98 -14.75 -21.96 -3.80
C ASP A 98 -16.13 -22.35 -4.38
N ILE A 99 -16.90 -21.38 -4.90
CA ILE A 99 -18.17 -21.63 -5.58
C ILE A 99 -17.96 -22.47 -6.84
N GLN A 100 -16.96 -22.16 -7.68
CA GLN A 100 -16.66 -22.94 -8.90
C GLN A 100 -16.30 -24.38 -8.59
N SER A 101 -15.67 -24.64 -7.45
CA SER A 101 -15.26 -25.98 -7.03
C SER A 101 -16.35 -26.73 -6.20
N ALA A 102 -17.41 -26.07 -5.80
CA ALA A 102 -18.41 -26.61 -4.88
C ALA A 102 -19.06 -27.92 -5.35
N ALA A 103 -19.24 -28.10 -6.66
CA ALA A 103 -19.76 -29.34 -7.23
C ALA A 103 -18.90 -30.58 -6.89
N ARG A 104 -17.57 -30.42 -6.71
CA ARG A 104 -16.66 -31.50 -6.29
C ARG A 104 -16.93 -31.98 -4.87
N TYR A 105 -17.64 -31.20 -4.09
CA TYR A 105 -18.00 -31.47 -2.70
C TYR A 105 -19.51 -31.78 -2.54
N GLY A 106 -20.19 -32.12 -3.64
CA GLY A 106 -21.60 -32.47 -3.64
C GLY A 106 -22.59 -31.33 -3.56
N ASN A 107 -22.09 -30.07 -3.65
CA ASN A 107 -22.97 -28.90 -3.67
C ASN A 107 -23.26 -28.50 -5.14
N GLY A 108 -24.55 -28.45 -5.50
CA GLY A 108 -24.97 -27.96 -6.80
C GLY A 108 -24.65 -26.48 -6.96
N THR A 109 -24.03 -26.10 -8.07
CA THR A 109 -23.79 -24.71 -8.44
C THR A 109 -24.29 -24.44 -9.83
N SER A 110 -24.65 -23.18 -10.13
CA SER A 110 -24.91 -22.77 -11.52
C SER A 110 -23.58 -22.74 -12.28
N ASP A 111 -23.62 -23.22 -13.53
CA ASP A 111 -22.42 -23.33 -14.39
C ASP A 111 -21.75 -21.99 -14.75
N LYS A 112 -22.39 -20.88 -14.44
CA LYS A 112 -21.85 -19.54 -14.74
C LYS A 112 -21.94 -18.63 -13.53
N ILE A 113 -20.77 -18.30 -12.97
CA ILE A 113 -20.63 -17.25 -11.98
C ILE A 113 -20.38 -15.94 -12.75
N ASN A 114 -21.28 -14.98 -12.58
CA ASN A 114 -21.01 -13.61 -13.03
C ASN A 114 -20.33 -12.84 -11.89
N VAL A 115 -19.08 -12.42 -12.13
CA VAL A 115 -18.31 -11.65 -11.16
C VAL A 115 -18.55 -10.16 -11.45
N ASP A 116 -19.17 -9.46 -10.53
CA ASP A 116 -19.21 -8.00 -10.52
C ASP A 116 -17.86 -7.46 -10.02
N PHE A 117 -16.98 -7.18 -10.97
CA PHE A 117 -15.63 -6.69 -10.66
C PHE A 117 -15.66 -5.31 -9.98
N ALA A 118 -16.59 -4.44 -10.37
CA ALA A 118 -16.73 -3.12 -9.77
C ALA A 118 -17.07 -3.22 -8.27
N ALA A 119 -18.00 -4.12 -7.91
CA ALA A 119 -18.35 -4.39 -6.52
C ALA A 119 -17.18 -5.03 -5.74
N VAL A 120 -16.35 -5.88 -6.37
CA VAL A 120 -15.13 -6.43 -5.76
C VAL A 120 -14.15 -5.30 -5.43
N MET A 121 -13.93 -4.36 -6.35
CA MET A 121 -13.02 -3.24 -6.16
C MET A 121 -13.57 -2.21 -5.17
N GLU A 122 -14.87 -1.98 -5.16
CA GLU A 122 -15.52 -1.15 -4.13
C GLU A 122 -15.34 -1.76 -2.73
N ARG A 123 -15.55 -3.08 -2.59
CA ARG A 123 -15.28 -3.78 -1.33
C ARG A 123 -13.83 -3.63 -0.89
N LEU A 124 -12.87 -3.70 -1.82
CA LEU A 124 -11.44 -3.50 -1.53
C LEU A 124 -11.22 -2.09 -0.93
N ARG A 125 -11.78 -1.05 -1.55
CA ARG A 125 -11.65 0.34 -1.07
C ARG A 125 -12.29 0.51 0.30
N ARG A 126 -13.48 -0.07 0.51
CA ARG A 126 -14.14 -0.07 1.82
C ARG A 126 -13.29 -0.72 2.91
N VAL A 127 -12.74 -1.92 2.67
CA VAL A 127 -11.88 -2.60 3.64
C VAL A 127 -10.63 -1.78 3.97
N ARG A 128 -10.05 -1.13 2.96
CA ARG A 128 -8.89 -0.25 3.15
C ARG A 128 -9.24 0.97 4.01
N ALA A 129 -10.39 1.59 3.77
CA ALA A 129 -10.89 2.69 4.58
C ALA A 129 -11.16 2.25 6.03
N GLU A 130 -11.84 1.12 6.24
CA GLU A 130 -12.16 0.56 7.56
C GLU A 130 -10.89 0.26 8.41
N ILE A 131 -9.77 -0.09 7.77
CA ILE A 131 -8.50 -0.37 8.45
C ILE A 131 -7.70 0.90 8.73
N SER A 132 -7.81 1.91 7.89
CA SER A 132 -6.99 3.12 7.89
C SER A 132 -6.95 3.90 9.22
N PRO A 133 -7.97 3.90 10.09
CA PRO A 133 -7.88 4.53 11.40
C PRO A 133 -6.72 4.00 12.26
N ASN A 134 -6.30 2.74 12.06
CA ASN A 134 -5.18 2.17 12.80
C ASN A 134 -3.84 2.82 12.46
N ASP A 135 -3.71 3.35 11.25
CA ASP A 135 -2.51 4.00 10.73
C ASP A 135 -2.67 5.53 10.68
N SER A 136 -3.71 6.08 11.33
CA SER A 136 -4.03 7.49 11.24
C SER A 136 -3.09 8.38 12.04
N ALA A 137 -2.83 9.59 11.52
CA ALA A 137 -2.03 10.61 12.21
C ALA A 137 -2.62 10.94 13.59
N LYS A 138 -3.95 11.04 13.67
CA LYS A 138 -4.67 11.29 14.90
C LYS A 138 -4.43 10.21 15.95
N LYS A 139 -4.48 8.93 15.58
CA LYS A 139 -4.22 7.82 16.48
C LYS A 139 -2.78 7.88 17.02
N PHE A 140 -1.81 8.07 16.13
CA PHE A 140 -0.41 8.15 16.54
C PHE A 140 -0.14 9.31 17.51
N GLN A 141 -0.77 10.45 17.30
CA GLN A 141 -0.67 11.59 18.19
C GLN A 141 -1.39 11.33 19.54
N GLN A 142 -2.62 10.82 19.52
CA GLN A 142 -3.46 10.71 20.71
C GLN A 142 -3.12 9.50 21.58
N ASP A 143 -2.93 8.33 20.96
CA ASP A 143 -2.75 7.07 21.69
C ASP A 143 -1.28 6.83 22.07
N TYR A 144 -0.34 7.28 21.24
CA TYR A 144 1.09 7.03 21.45
C TYR A 144 1.89 8.30 21.82
N GLY A 145 1.32 9.50 21.72
CA GLY A 145 2.03 10.75 22.00
C GLY A 145 3.16 11.05 20.99
N VAL A 146 3.06 10.47 19.77
CA VAL A 146 3.99 10.68 18.68
C VAL A 146 3.67 11.99 17.97
N ASP A 147 4.66 12.87 17.79
CA ASP A 147 4.48 14.07 16.99
C ASP A 147 4.56 13.71 15.50
N VAL A 148 3.45 13.81 14.77
CA VAL A 148 3.36 13.47 13.35
C VAL A 148 3.55 14.72 12.50
N PHE A 149 4.47 14.64 11.53
CA PHE A 149 4.78 15.71 10.58
C PHE A 149 4.55 15.25 9.15
N PHE A 150 3.75 15.96 8.39
CA PHE A 150 3.65 15.76 6.95
C PHE A 150 4.61 16.69 6.21
N GLY A 151 5.34 16.11 5.27
CA GLY A 151 6.29 16.79 4.40
C GLY A 151 7.52 15.95 4.08
N GLU A 152 8.32 16.42 3.13
CA GLU A 152 9.58 15.79 2.75
C GLU A 152 10.65 16.06 3.82
N ALA A 153 11.25 14.99 4.34
CA ALA A 153 12.32 15.05 5.33
C ALA A 153 13.69 15.23 4.65
N LYS A 154 14.51 16.14 5.16
CA LYS A 154 15.90 16.34 4.72
C LYS A 154 16.82 16.47 5.92
N PHE A 155 17.93 15.74 5.94
CA PHE A 155 18.96 15.92 6.96
C PHE A 155 19.64 17.28 6.79
N ALA A 156 19.45 18.15 7.78
CA ALA A 156 20.11 19.46 7.84
C ALA A 156 21.48 19.37 8.52
N SER A 157 21.67 18.39 9.40
CA SER A 157 22.95 18.07 10.06
C SER A 157 22.94 16.62 10.57
N ALA A 158 24.01 16.20 11.23
CA ALA A 158 24.12 14.87 11.83
C ALA A 158 23.04 14.56 12.89
N ASN A 159 22.40 15.59 13.45
CA ASN A 159 21.40 15.45 14.51
C ASN A 159 20.14 16.31 14.31
N THR A 160 19.89 16.75 13.08
CA THR A 160 18.73 17.61 12.75
C THR A 160 18.16 17.21 11.39
N VAL A 161 16.84 17.01 11.36
CA VAL A 161 16.04 16.84 10.13
C VAL A 161 15.14 18.04 9.96
N SER A 162 15.07 18.57 8.74
CA SER A 162 14.09 19.59 8.38
C SER A 162 12.90 18.94 7.69
N VAL A 163 11.69 19.43 7.99
CA VAL A 163 10.43 19.03 7.36
C VAL A 163 9.47 20.22 7.37
N ALA A 164 8.87 20.56 6.24
CA ALA A 164 7.89 21.65 6.12
C ALA A 164 8.32 22.94 6.84
N GLY A 165 9.58 23.36 6.70
CA GLY A 165 10.15 24.56 7.32
C GLY A 165 10.47 24.43 8.83
N LYS A 166 10.20 23.30 9.44
CA LYS A 166 10.51 23.04 10.87
C LYS A 166 11.78 22.19 11.00
N ASN A 167 12.58 22.45 12.04
CA ASN A 167 13.82 21.70 12.35
C ASN A 167 13.61 20.81 13.56
N LEU A 168 13.77 19.50 13.38
CA LEU A 168 13.61 18.47 14.41
C LEU A 168 14.99 17.99 14.87
N ARG A 169 15.40 18.34 16.08
CA ARG A 169 16.63 17.83 16.68
C ARG A 169 16.40 16.46 17.28
N PHE A 170 17.34 15.54 17.11
CA PHE A 170 17.17 14.15 17.55
C PHE A 170 18.45 13.54 18.14
N ARG A 171 18.31 12.43 18.88
CA ARG A 171 19.41 11.56 19.32
C ARG A 171 19.70 10.47 18.31
N LYS A 172 18.62 9.86 17.76
CA LYS A 172 18.69 8.79 16.74
C LYS A 172 17.64 9.07 15.67
N ALA A 173 17.93 8.61 14.46
CA ALA A 173 16.97 8.61 13.37
C ALA A 173 16.82 7.19 12.82
N ALA A 174 15.59 6.81 12.47
CA ALA A 174 15.27 5.59 11.72
C ALA A 174 14.81 5.99 10.32
N ILE A 175 15.46 5.44 9.29
CA ILE A 175 15.09 5.65 7.89
C ILE A 175 14.22 4.46 7.47
N ALA A 176 12.93 4.72 7.27
CA ALA A 176 11.90 3.72 6.92
C ALA A 176 11.14 4.14 5.65
N THR A 177 11.87 4.64 4.65
CA THR A 177 11.33 5.29 3.45
C THR A 177 10.74 4.34 2.42
N GLY A 178 10.81 3.03 2.65
CA GLY A 178 10.23 2.00 1.77
C GLY A 178 11.00 1.80 0.47
N SER A 179 10.29 1.27 -0.52
CA SER A 179 10.81 0.96 -1.85
C SER A 179 9.77 1.29 -2.93
N ARG A 180 10.17 1.25 -4.18
CA ARG A 180 9.31 1.41 -5.35
C ARG A 180 9.45 0.22 -6.28
N ALA A 181 8.42 -0.01 -7.10
CA ALA A 181 8.51 -0.99 -8.18
C ALA A 181 9.65 -0.60 -9.13
N THR A 182 10.48 -1.59 -9.50
CA THR A 182 11.56 -1.39 -10.46
C THR A 182 10.98 -1.30 -11.86
N GLU A 183 11.34 -0.26 -12.60
CA GLU A 183 11.04 -0.18 -14.02
C GLU A 183 11.87 -1.21 -14.79
N LEU A 184 11.20 -1.94 -15.67
CA LEU A 184 11.84 -2.95 -16.50
C LEU A 184 12.23 -2.34 -17.85
N ALA A 185 13.48 -2.54 -18.26
CA ALA A 185 13.96 -2.14 -19.58
C ALA A 185 13.50 -3.18 -20.63
N ILE A 186 12.23 -3.09 -21.03
CA ILE A 186 11.62 -3.91 -22.09
C ILE A 186 11.11 -2.95 -23.16
N ASP A 187 11.56 -3.14 -24.38
CA ASP A 187 11.18 -2.30 -25.51
C ASP A 187 9.65 -2.31 -25.71
N GLY A 188 9.07 -1.13 -25.81
CA GLY A 188 7.62 -0.94 -25.97
C GLY A 188 6.79 -1.06 -24.70
N LEU A 189 7.37 -1.40 -23.53
CA LEU A 189 6.61 -1.55 -22.29
C LEU A 189 6.03 -0.22 -21.80
N ALA A 190 6.81 0.84 -21.87
CA ALA A 190 6.38 2.17 -21.44
C ALA A 190 5.26 2.73 -22.32
N GLU A 191 5.34 2.50 -23.64
CA GLU A 191 4.36 2.93 -24.62
C GLU A 191 3.06 2.12 -24.53
N ALA A 192 3.15 0.83 -24.20
CA ALA A 192 1.98 -0.02 -24.00
C ALA A 192 1.17 0.37 -22.76
N GLY A 193 1.82 1.03 -21.81
CA GLY A 193 1.27 1.28 -20.48
C GLY A 193 1.22 0.00 -19.65
N TYR A 194 1.64 0.09 -18.39
CA TYR A 194 1.64 -1.07 -17.50
C TYR A 194 1.18 -0.70 -16.08
N LEU A 195 0.76 -1.73 -15.37
CA LEU A 195 0.38 -1.63 -13.97
C LEU A 195 1.53 -2.08 -13.08
N THR A 196 1.64 -1.44 -11.92
CA THR A 196 2.45 -1.89 -10.80
C THR A 196 1.56 -2.10 -9.58
N ASN A 197 2.14 -2.49 -8.44
CA ASN A 197 1.39 -2.50 -7.19
C ASN A 197 0.82 -1.12 -6.82
N GLU A 198 1.40 -0.03 -7.33
CA GLU A 198 0.97 1.33 -6.98
C GLU A 198 -0.38 1.72 -7.61
N ASN A 199 -0.74 1.13 -8.76
CA ASN A 199 -1.96 1.51 -9.50
C ASN A 199 -2.90 0.34 -9.86
N VAL A 200 -2.50 -0.91 -9.68
CA VAL A 200 -3.37 -2.06 -9.98
C VAL A 200 -4.66 -2.07 -9.14
N PHE A 201 -4.64 -1.48 -7.96
CA PHE A 201 -5.79 -1.39 -7.07
C PHE A 201 -6.72 -0.19 -7.37
N GLU A 202 -6.37 0.62 -8.36
CA GLU A 202 -7.20 1.72 -8.87
C GLU A 202 -8.16 1.27 -9.97
N LEU A 203 -7.99 0.05 -10.49
CA LEU A 203 -8.84 -0.48 -11.55
C LEU A 203 -10.31 -0.47 -11.12
N THR A 204 -11.17 0.01 -12.02
CA THR A 204 -12.63 0.01 -11.89
C THR A 204 -13.28 -1.03 -12.79
N GLU A 205 -12.56 -1.47 -13.83
CA GLU A 205 -12.98 -2.47 -14.79
C GLU A 205 -12.01 -3.63 -14.81
N ARG A 206 -12.53 -4.84 -15.00
CA ARG A 206 -11.71 -6.04 -15.08
C ARG A 206 -11.01 -6.08 -16.44
N PRO A 207 -9.67 -6.22 -16.48
CA PRO A 207 -8.99 -6.48 -17.74
C PRO A 207 -9.39 -7.86 -18.27
N ASP A 208 -9.81 -7.95 -19.53
CA ASP A 208 -10.12 -9.24 -20.16
C ASP A 208 -8.88 -10.12 -20.27
N ARG A 209 -7.74 -9.51 -20.62
CA ARG A 209 -6.45 -10.17 -20.73
C ARG A 209 -5.41 -9.44 -19.89
N LEU A 210 -4.65 -10.18 -19.08
CA LEU A 210 -3.63 -9.65 -18.20
C LEU A 210 -2.30 -10.41 -18.38
N GLY A 211 -1.28 -9.72 -18.85
CA GLY A 211 0.11 -10.18 -18.81
C GLY A 211 0.74 -9.82 -17.47
N VAL A 212 1.31 -10.80 -16.77
CA VAL A 212 2.04 -10.57 -15.52
C VAL A 212 3.51 -10.88 -15.74
N ILE A 213 4.39 -9.91 -15.52
CA ILE A 213 5.84 -10.07 -15.66
C ILE A 213 6.46 -10.25 -14.30
N GLY A 214 7.00 -11.44 -14.05
CA GLY A 214 7.63 -11.83 -12.81
C GLY A 214 6.79 -12.78 -11.95
N GLY A 215 7.33 -13.97 -11.70
CA GLY A 215 6.73 -15.04 -10.88
C GLY A 215 7.14 -14.99 -9.41
N GLY A 216 7.35 -13.80 -8.86
CA GLY A 216 7.50 -13.60 -7.42
C GLY A 216 6.16 -13.60 -6.68
N TYR A 217 6.18 -13.36 -5.37
CA TYR A 217 4.97 -13.43 -4.52
C TYR A 217 3.83 -12.55 -5.04
N ILE A 218 4.10 -11.27 -5.35
CA ILE A 218 3.09 -10.33 -5.85
C ILE A 218 2.54 -10.80 -7.20
N GLY A 219 3.42 -11.20 -8.13
CA GLY A 219 3.00 -11.68 -9.44
C GLY A 219 2.10 -12.90 -9.35
N CYS A 220 2.46 -13.89 -8.54
CA CYS A 220 1.65 -15.10 -8.33
C CYS A 220 0.30 -14.78 -7.65
N GLU A 221 0.28 -13.93 -6.62
CA GLU A 221 -0.95 -13.51 -5.95
C GLU A 221 -1.91 -12.82 -6.92
N LEU A 222 -1.43 -11.84 -7.68
CA LEU A 222 -2.26 -11.08 -8.61
C LEU A 222 -2.68 -11.92 -9.82
N ALA A 223 -1.78 -12.70 -10.41
CA ALA A 223 -2.11 -13.59 -11.53
C ALA A 223 -3.24 -14.57 -11.16
N GLN A 224 -3.13 -15.23 -10.01
CA GLN A 224 -4.17 -16.14 -9.52
C GLN A 224 -5.48 -15.39 -9.23
N THR A 225 -5.39 -14.21 -8.64
CA THR A 225 -6.54 -13.39 -8.26
C THR A 225 -7.35 -12.98 -9.49
N PHE A 226 -6.70 -12.36 -10.47
CA PHE A 226 -7.36 -11.93 -11.70
C PHE A 226 -7.89 -13.10 -12.53
N ARG A 227 -7.15 -14.23 -12.56
CA ARG A 227 -7.63 -15.44 -13.20
C ARG A 227 -8.93 -15.96 -12.59
N ARG A 228 -9.02 -15.98 -11.25
CA ARG A 228 -10.23 -16.40 -10.52
C ARG A 228 -11.40 -15.44 -10.73
N LEU A 229 -11.12 -14.14 -10.89
CA LEU A 229 -12.12 -13.12 -11.18
C LEU A 229 -12.55 -13.10 -12.66
N GLY A 230 -11.95 -13.92 -13.51
CA GLY A 230 -12.39 -14.16 -14.87
C GLY A 230 -11.54 -13.55 -15.98
N SER A 231 -10.38 -12.96 -15.67
CA SER A 231 -9.41 -12.54 -16.69
C SER A 231 -8.71 -13.73 -17.33
N GLU A 232 -8.34 -13.61 -18.60
CA GLU A 232 -7.35 -14.47 -19.22
C GLU A 232 -5.95 -14.00 -18.79
N VAL A 233 -5.21 -14.83 -18.07
CA VAL A 233 -3.93 -14.43 -17.47
C VAL A 233 -2.77 -15.23 -18.03
N THR A 234 -1.73 -14.52 -18.48
CA THR A 234 -0.44 -15.07 -18.87
C THR A 234 0.63 -14.56 -17.92
N LEU A 235 1.33 -15.47 -17.21
CA LEU A 235 2.44 -15.12 -16.33
C LEU A 235 3.77 -15.47 -17.02
N LEU A 236 4.64 -14.47 -17.13
CA LEU A 236 5.96 -14.57 -17.73
C LEU A 236 7.02 -14.57 -16.63
N GLN A 237 7.84 -15.62 -16.61
CA GLN A 237 8.93 -15.77 -15.65
C GLN A 237 10.24 -16.05 -16.37
N ARG A 238 11.29 -15.31 -16.04
CA ARG A 238 12.62 -15.48 -16.65
C ARG A 238 13.31 -16.77 -16.20
N GLY A 239 13.15 -17.14 -14.93
CA GLY A 239 13.73 -18.37 -14.38
C GLY A 239 12.89 -19.60 -14.67
N SER A 240 13.43 -20.77 -14.38
CA SER A 240 12.78 -22.06 -14.63
C SER A 240 11.62 -22.39 -13.70
N ARG A 241 11.45 -21.63 -12.58
CA ARG A 241 10.37 -21.84 -11.61
C ARG A 241 9.80 -20.53 -11.08
N LEU A 242 8.58 -20.58 -10.60
CA LEU A 242 7.95 -19.51 -9.83
C LEU A 242 8.54 -19.46 -8.42
N LEU A 243 8.32 -18.36 -7.69
CA LEU A 243 8.72 -18.22 -6.29
C LEU A 243 10.16 -18.66 -6.02
N SER A 244 11.10 -18.26 -6.86
CA SER A 244 12.49 -18.74 -6.89
C SER A 244 13.27 -18.61 -5.56
N ARG A 245 12.74 -17.84 -4.61
CA ARG A 245 13.30 -17.69 -3.26
C ARG A 245 12.58 -18.52 -2.19
N ALA A 246 11.53 -19.23 -2.57
CA ALA A 246 10.84 -20.16 -1.67
C ALA A 246 11.55 -21.52 -1.68
N ASP A 247 11.20 -22.35 -0.70
CA ASP A 247 11.61 -23.75 -0.67
C ASP A 247 11.11 -24.48 -1.92
N ASP A 248 11.85 -25.51 -2.37
CA ASP A 248 11.55 -26.24 -3.60
C ASP A 248 10.19 -26.92 -3.55
N ASP A 249 9.77 -27.39 -2.35
CA ASP A 249 8.47 -28.03 -2.14
C ASP A 249 7.30 -27.01 -2.14
N ALA A 250 7.60 -25.72 -2.03
CA ALA A 250 6.61 -24.63 -1.98
C ALA A 250 6.49 -23.84 -3.30
N ALA A 251 7.35 -24.11 -4.30
CA ALA A 251 7.49 -23.32 -5.53
C ALA A 251 6.88 -23.99 -6.77
#